data_91aeb6b7aa8f5551da7ea0419e532663
#
_entry.id   91aeb6b7aa8f5551da7ea0419e532663
#
_cell.length_a   1.000
_cell.length_b   1.000
_cell.length_c   1.000
_cell.angle_alpha   90.00
_cell.angle_beta   90.00
_cell.angle_gamma   90.00
#
_symmetry.space_group_name_H-M   'P 1'
#
loop_
_entity.id
_entity.type
_entity.pdbx_description
1 polymer ?
#
loop_
_entity_poly.entity_id
_entity_poly.type
_entity_poly.pdbx_seq_one_letter_code
_entity_poly.pdbx_strand_id
1 'polypeptide(L)'
;RSGSVFSLILLTFRNIHNVKLSFANAYRYLDDKEKDCMRYVLENDTLRVEIDSFGAELKSVKRKSDDKEYMWYADKKYWGRTSPVLFPFVGNCRNKEYRYGGKTYAIGQHGFARDMEHTMESQTEDTIWFSLHSDEETMKKYPFAFVLKIGYKLADNELKVMWKVENPDTKTLYFSIGAHPAFLCPFNGEESKLGYGLQFAGLKELHHHGNTPDTGLAVMSEDIVIPLEDEKVYFTPGFFDRCTYMVEGKQTGEVSLVT
;
A
#
# COMPACT_ATOMS: atom_id res chain seq x y z
N ARG A 1 -10.70 -18.32 20.70
CA ARG A 1 -9.57 -18.61 19.78
C ARG A 1 -9.11 -17.28 19.20
N SER A 2 -7.92 -16.81 19.56
CA SER A 2 -7.27 -15.64 18.95
C SER A 2 -6.98 -15.98 17.48
N GLY A 3 -7.68 -15.33 16.54
CA GLY A 3 -7.45 -15.49 15.10
C GLY A 3 -6.47 -14.41 14.62
N SER A 4 -5.36 -14.81 13.99
CA SER A 4 -4.48 -13.90 13.25
C SER A 4 -4.80 -14.02 11.76
N VAL A 5 -4.96 -12.87 11.08
CA VAL A 5 -5.10 -12.83 9.61
C VAL A 5 -3.77 -12.36 9.02
N PHE A 6 -3.23 -13.15 8.10
CA PHE A 6 -2.00 -12.86 7.37
C PHE A 6 -2.36 -12.45 5.93
N SER A 7 -1.84 -11.32 5.48
CA SER A 7 -1.89 -10.92 4.07
C SER A 7 -0.49 -10.60 3.56
N LEU A 8 -0.17 -11.08 2.37
CA LEU A 8 1.12 -10.90 1.72
C LEU A 8 0.92 -10.19 0.39
N ILE A 9 1.59 -9.05 0.21
CA ILE A 9 1.73 -8.40 -1.09
C ILE A 9 3.17 -8.65 -1.56
N LEU A 10 3.30 -9.22 -2.74
CA LEU A 10 4.59 -9.48 -3.38
C LEU A 10 4.80 -8.43 -4.48
N LEU A 11 5.84 -7.62 -4.32
CA LEU A 11 6.33 -6.71 -5.36
C LEU A 11 7.58 -7.31 -5.98
N THR A 12 7.50 -7.70 -7.25
CA THR A 12 8.62 -8.33 -7.98
C THR A 12 9.21 -7.34 -8.98
N PHE A 13 10.51 -7.10 -8.87
CA PHE A 13 11.27 -6.25 -9.80
C PHE A 13 12.14 -7.14 -10.70
N ARG A 14 11.70 -7.43 -11.93
CA ARG A 14 12.37 -8.36 -12.85
C ARG A 14 13.61 -7.74 -13.54
N ASN A 15 14.65 -8.55 -13.74
CA ASN A 15 15.91 -8.34 -14.48
C ASN A 15 17.06 -7.61 -13.75
N ILE A 16 17.74 -8.31 -12.81
CA ILE A 16 19.09 -7.93 -12.35
C ILE A 16 19.88 -9.15 -11.84
N HIS A 17 21.20 -9.20 -12.11
CA HIS A 17 22.11 -10.26 -11.65
C HIS A 17 23.12 -9.77 -10.60
N ASN A 18 23.29 -10.59 -9.52
CA ASN A 18 24.41 -10.77 -8.55
C ASN A 18 24.89 -9.65 -7.59
N VAL A 19 25.24 -9.99 -6.41
CA VAL A 19 25.01 -9.80 -4.97
C VAL A 19 26.26 -9.54 -4.13
N LYS A 20 26.23 -8.65 -3.13
CA LYS A 20 26.86 -8.74 -1.78
C LYS A 20 26.26 -7.71 -0.79
N LEU A 21 26.24 -8.07 0.50
CA LEU A 21 25.46 -7.45 1.58
C LEU A 21 26.19 -6.33 2.34
N SER A 22 25.47 -5.31 2.79
CA SER A 22 25.90 -4.33 3.78
C SER A 22 24.78 -3.94 4.76
N PHE A 23 25.18 -3.43 5.95
CA PHE A 23 24.29 -3.22 7.11
C PHE A 23 23.31 -2.07 6.91
N ALA A 24 22.09 -2.22 7.47
CA ALA A 24 21.04 -1.23 7.47
C ALA A 24 21.37 -0.02 8.37
N ASN A 25 21.11 1.19 7.86
CA ASN A 25 21.21 2.44 8.60
C ASN A 25 19.83 3.02 8.87
N ALA A 26 19.57 3.46 10.10
CA ALA A 26 18.44 4.30 10.44
C ALA A 26 18.91 5.74 10.60
N TYR A 27 18.14 6.70 10.09
CA TYR A 27 18.40 8.11 10.30
C TYR A 27 17.11 8.88 10.62
N ARG A 28 17.26 9.92 11.41
CA ARG A 28 16.19 10.83 11.81
C ARG A 28 16.12 11.99 10.84
N TYR A 29 14.92 12.32 10.38
CA TYR A 29 14.69 13.54 9.64
C TYR A 29 13.43 14.26 10.17
N LEU A 30 13.37 15.57 9.98
CA LEU A 30 12.20 16.37 10.32
C LEU A 30 11.36 16.54 9.05
N ASP A 31 10.11 16.11 9.08
CA ASP A 31 9.11 16.48 8.07
C ASP A 31 8.64 17.92 8.37
N ASP A 32 8.18 18.63 7.33
CA ASP A 32 7.63 20.02 7.38
C ASP A 32 6.53 20.26 8.45
N LYS A 33 6.17 19.26 9.24
CA LYS A 33 5.17 19.31 10.33
C LYS A 33 5.74 19.09 11.73
N GLU A 34 7.05 19.22 11.93
CA GLU A 34 7.71 18.98 13.24
C GLU A 34 7.41 17.59 13.85
N LYS A 35 7.06 16.60 13.05
CA LYS A 35 6.91 15.24 13.52
C LYS A 35 8.26 14.54 13.49
N ASP A 36 8.62 14.02 14.62
CA ASP A 36 9.82 13.24 14.85
C ASP A 36 9.65 11.85 14.22
N CYS A 37 9.95 11.73 12.93
CA CYS A 37 9.81 10.50 12.15
C CYS A 37 11.18 9.86 11.94
N MET A 38 11.27 8.56 12.20
CA MET A 38 12.47 7.78 11.93
C MET A 38 12.34 7.11 10.56
N ARG A 39 13.38 7.26 9.73
CA ARG A 39 13.50 6.53 8.47
C ARG A 39 14.43 5.36 8.61
N TYR A 40 13.95 4.20 8.19
CA TYR A 40 14.66 2.93 8.23
C TYR A 40 15.01 2.47 6.83
N VAL A 41 16.13 1.78 6.70
CA VAL A 41 16.64 1.29 5.43
C VAL A 41 16.81 -0.22 5.49
N LEU A 42 16.28 -0.90 4.47
CA LEU A 42 16.66 -2.26 4.09
C LEU A 42 17.40 -2.20 2.77
N GLU A 43 18.49 -2.92 2.67
CA GLU A 43 19.33 -2.90 1.48
C GLU A 43 19.95 -4.26 1.26
N ASN A 44 19.91 -4.71 0.00
CA ASN A 44 20.72 -5.82 -0.48
C ASN A 44 21.54 -5.34 -1.71
N ASP A 45 22.09 -6.23 -2.51
CA ASP A 45 22.92 -5.79 -3.65
C ASP A 45 22.13 -5.24 -4.81
N THR A 46 20.83 -5.52 -4.89
CA THR A 46 19.97 -5.14 -6.02
C THR A 46 19.07 -3.96 -5.69
N LEU A 47 18.53 -3.91 -4.48
CA LEU A 47 17.54 -2.92 -4.07
C LEU A 47 17.98 -2.21 -2.79
N ARG A 48 17.61 -0.92 -2.72
CA ARG A 48 17.58 -0.11 -1.51
C ARG A 48 16.15 0.35 -1.26
N VAL A 49 15.65 0.10 -0.05
CA VAL A 49 14.26 0.38 0.36
C VAL A 49 14.28 1.28 1.58
N GLU A 50 13.45 2.33 1.58
CA GLU A 50 13.31 3.24 2.70
C GLU A 50 11.88 3.22 3.23
N ILE A 51 11.74 3.13 4.55
CA ILE A 51 10.45 3.05 5.26
C ILE A 51 10.44 4.07 6.39
N ASP A 52 9.38 4.87 6.47
CA ASP A 52 9.14 5.77 7.59
C ASP A 52 8.41 5.05 8.72
N SER A 53 8.76 5.31 9.97
CA SER A 53 8.01 4.83 11.13
C SER A 53 6.60 5.40 11.19
N PHE A 54 6.40 6.63 10.71
CA PHE A 54 5.08 7.22 10.59
C PHE A 54 4.25 6.53 9.50
N GLY A 55 3.19 5.85 9.92
CA GLY A 55 2.37 5.01 9.05
C GLY A 55 3.03 3.67 8.67
N ALA A 56 4.24 3.37 9.16
CA ALA A 56 5.12 2.34 8.65
C ALA A 56 5.17 2.36 7.11
N GLU A 57 5.23 3.58 6.54
CA GLU A 57 5.01 3.82 5.11
C GLU A 57 6.26 3.57 4.29
N LEU A 58 6.16 2.73 3.27
CA LEU A 58 7.19 2.56 2.24
C LEU A 58 7.35 3.86 1.45
N LYS A 59 8.57 4.42 1.43
CA LYS A 59 8.85 5.73 0.83
C LYS A 59 9.70 5.66 -0.43
N SER A 60 10.54 4.64 -0.55
CA SER A 60 11.46 4.50 -1.68
C SER A 60 11.72 3.03 -1.95
N VAL A 61 11.80 2.68 -3.22
CA VAL A 61 12.36 1.42 -3.71
C VAL A 61 13.26 1.76 -4.89
N LYS A 62 14.56 1.68 -4.67
CA LYS A 62 15.56 2.00 -5.67
C LYS A 62 16.30 0.78 -6.15
N ARG A 63 16.51 0.68 -7.45
CA ARG A 63 17.45 -0.26 -8.03
C ARG A 63 18.88 0.30 -7.96
N LYS A 64 19.79 -0.45 -7.33
CA LYS A 64 21.14 0.05 -7.04
C LYS A 64 22.05 0.18 -8.26
N SER A 65 21.82 -0.62 -9.31
CA SER A 65 22.68 -0.63 -10.48
C SER A 65 22.70 0.70 -11.26
N ASP A 66 21.62 1.47 -11.18
CA ASP A 66 21.41 2.72 -11.91
C ASP A 66 20.68 3.80 -11.11
N ASP A 67 20.54 3.60 -9.79
CA ASP A 67 19.84 4.48 -8.81
C ASP A 67 18.38 4.79 -9.21
N LYS A 68 17.75 3.88 -9.97
CA LYS A 68 16.39 4.07 -10.48
C LYS A 68 15.35 3.93 -9.38
N GLU A 69 14.59 5.01 -9.13
CA GLU A 69 13.45 5.02 -8.21
C GLU A 69 12.20 4.47 -8.90
N TYR A 70 11.43 3.65 -8.18
CA TYR A 70 10.15 3.11 -8.65
C TYR A 70 8.95 3.76 -7.97
N MET A 71 9.12 4.33 -6.77
CA MET A 71 8.01 4.88 -6.00
C MET A 71 7.77 6.35 -6.32
N TRP A 72 6.51 6.75 -6.26
CA TRP A 72 6.10 8.15 -6.30
C TRP A 72 6.67 8.92 -5.09
N TYR A 73 7.21 10.11 -5.33
CA TYR A 73 7.94 10.92 -4.35
C TYR A 73 7.06 11.86 -3.50
N ALA A 74 5.76 11.62 -3.44
CA ALA A 74 4.80 12.34 -2.60
C ALA A 74 4.72 13.86 -2.86
N ASP A 75 4.75 14.30 -4.13
CA ASP A 75 4.55 15.71 -4.48
C ASP A 75 3.16 16.17 -4.01
N LYS A 76 3.14 17.07 -3.01
CA LYS A 76 1.92 17.62 -2.40
C LYS A 76 1.01 18.34 -3.41
N LYS A 77 1.54 18.78 -4.57
CA LYS A 77 0.75 19.37 -5.66
C LYS A 77 -0.28 18.39 -6.22
N TYR A 78 0.03 17.10 -6.19
CA TYR A 78 -0.82 16.04 -6.75
C TYR A 78 -1.31 15.10 -5.65
N TRP A 79 -0.39 14.44 -4.95
CA TRP A 79 -0.71 13.52 -3.86
C TRP A 79 0.48 13.36 -2.90
N GLY A 80 0.31 13.85 -1.67
CA GLY A 80 1.37 13.95 -0.68
C GLY A 80 1.69 12.67 0.10
N ARG A 81 1.46 11.47 -0.49
CA ARG A 81 1.78 10.17 0.10
C ARG A 81 2.48 9.30 -0.93
N THR A 82 3.17 8.25 -0.48
CA THR A 82 3.88 7.30 -1.35
C THR A 82 3.19 5.93 -1.36
N SER A 83 3.03 5.30 -0.20
CA SER A 83 2.46 3.96 -0.08
C SER A 83 1.80 3.73 1.29
N PRO A 84 0.76 4.49 1.63
CA PRO A 84 0.13 4.36 2.94
C PRO A 84 -0.54 2.99 3.12
N VAL A 85 -0.44 2.46 4.34
CA VAL A 85 -1.18 1.27 4.78
C VAL A 85 -2.56 1.70 5.30
N LEU A 86 -3.60 1.01 4.85
CA LEU A 86 -5.00 1.33 5.08
C LEU A 86 -5.56 0.39 6.14
N PHE A 87 -5.87 0.90 7.32
CA PHE A 87 -6.42 0.13 8.44
C PHE A 87 -7.11 1.07 9.45
N PRO A 88 -8.22 0.68 10.08
CA PRO A 88 -8.96 -0.58 9.95
C PRO A 88 -10.03 -0.59 8.86
N PHE A 89 -10.06 0.40 7.99
CA PHE A 89 -10.96 0.49 6.86
C PHE A 89 -10.20 0.75 5.57
N VAL A 90 -10.68 0.18 4.46
CA VAL A 90 -10.24 0.49 3.09
C VAL A 90 -11.35 1.27 2.40
N GLY A 91 -11.02 2.42 1.79
CA GLY A 91 -11.99 3.29 1.15
C GLY A 91 -12.71 4.24 2.12
N ASN A 92 -13.90 4.68 1.75
CA ASN A 92 -14.76 5.57 2.52
C ASN A 92 -15.96 4.83 3.10
N CYS A 93 -16.32 5.15 4.33
CA CYS A 93 -17.65 4.86 4.86
C CYS A 93 -18.63 5.97 4.45
N ARG A 94 -19.89 5.62 4.20
CA ARG A 94 -20.96 6.60 3.94
C ARG A 94 -21.04 7.59 5.11
N ASN A 95 -21.10 8.87 4.82
CA ASN A 95 -21.08 9.97 5.80
C ASN A 95 -19.85 9.98 6.70
N LYS A 96 -18.78 9.28 6.37
CA LYS A 96 -17.57 9.12 7.21
C LYS A 96 -17.87 8.53 8.59
N GLU A 97 -18.85 7.64 8.68
CA GLU A 97 -19.24 6.98 9.91
C GLU A 97 -19.62 5.51 9.68
N TYR A 98 -19.58 4.73 10.75
CA TYR A 98 -20.07 3.35 10.77
C TYR A 98 -20.77 3.06 12.12
N ARG A 99 -21.54 1.98 12.16
CA ARG A 99 -22.30 1.57 13.35
C ARG A 99 -21.81 0.23 13.89
N TYR A 100 -21.62 0.18 15.20
CA TYR A 100 -21.29 -1.05 15.90
C TYR A 100 -21.85 -1.03 17.32
N GLY A 101 -22.47 -2.15 17.76
CA GLY A 101 -23.02 -2.26 19.12
C GLY A 101 -24.06 -1.17 19.48
N GLY A 102 -24.86 -0.72 18.52
CA GLY A 102 -25.85 0.33 18.70
C GLY A 102 -25.29 1.76 18.77
N LYS A 103 -23.96 1.94 18.61
CA LYS A 103 -23.29 3.25 18.61
C LYS A 103 -22.80 3.60 17.21
N THR A 104 -22.73 4.90 16.91
CA THR A 104 -22.15 5.45 15.70
C THR A 104 -20.74 5.96 16.00
N TYR A 105 -19.79 5.64 15.13
CA TYR A 105 -18.39 6.02 15.23
C TYR A 105 -17.97 6.78 13.96
N ALA A 106 -17.30 7.92 14.15
CA ALA A 106 -16.70 8.65 13.05
C ALA A 106 -15.38 7.99 12.62
N ILE A 107 -15.20 7.82 11.31
CA ILE A 107 -13.96 7.26 10.73
C ILE A 107 -13.61 7.99 9.44
N GLY A 108 -12.35 8.37 9.30
CA GLY A 108 -11.83 8.96 8.06
C GLY A 108 -11.65 7.94 6.94
N GLN A 109 -11.46 8.45 5.73
CA GLN A 109 -11.08 7.63 4.59
C GLN A 109 -9.83 6.80 4.91
N HIS A 110 -9.90 5.50 4.64
CA HIS A 110 -8.81 4.55 4.86
C HIS A 110 -8.41 4.33 6.32
N GLY A 111 -9.28 4.68 7.27
CA GLY A 111 -9.00 4.54 8.69
C GLY A 111 -7.97 5.54 9.21
N PHE A 112 -7.08 5.10 10.11
CA PHE A 112 -6.17 6.00 10.83
C PHE A 112 -4.71 5.50 10.91
N ALA A 113 -4.42 4.23 10.66
CA ALA A 113 -3.07 3.67 10.89
C ALA A 113 -1.98 4.42 10.12
N ARG A 114 -2.27 4.86 8.90
CA ARG A 114 -1.34 5.64 8.06
C ARG A 114 -0.96 7.02 8.62
N ASP A 115 -1.70 7.50 9.62
CA ASP A 115 -1.52 8.81 10.26
C ASP A 115 -1.00 8.70 11.70
N MET A 116 -0.47 7.52 12.06
CA MET A 116 0.05 7.22 13.40
C MET A 116 1.50 6.77 13.35
N GLU A 117 2.24 7.07 14.41
CA GLU A 117 3.61 6.57 14.59
C GLU A 117 3.56 5.08 14.94
N HIS A 118 4.41 4.30 14.27
CA HIS A 118 4.58 2.87 14.53
C HIS A 118 5.92 2.63 15.21
N THR A 119 5.94 1.69 16.14
CA THR A 119 7.17 1.27 16.81
C THR A 119 7.89 0.22 15.95
N MET A 120 9.17 0.43 15.67
CA MET A 120 10.01 -0.62 15.08
C MET A 120 10.20 -1.72 16.11
N GLU A 121 9.71 -2.94 15.82
CA GLU A 121 9.82 -4.11 16.70
C GLU A 121 11.11 -4.87 16.51
N SER A 122 11.51 -5.06 15.27
CA SER A 122 12.71 -5.83 14.93
C SER A 122 13.23 -5.47 13.54
N GLN A 123 14.53 -5.56 13.39
CA GLN A 123 15.22 -5.44 12.12
C GLN A 123 16.32 -6.48 12.02
N THR A 124 16.34 -7.21 10.91
CA THR A 124 17.43 -8.08 10.49
C THR A 124 18.06 -7.51 9.22
N GLU A 125 18.96 -8.23 8.60
CA GLU A 125 19.60 -7.85 7.35
C GLU A 125 18.61 -7.70 6.19
N ASP A 126 17.59 -8.57 6.12
CA ASP A 126 16.63 -8.67 5.02
C ASP A 126 15.20 -8.27 5.40
N THR A 127 14.90 -8.10 6.68
CA THR A 127 13.51 -7.95 7.17
C THR A 127 13.41 -6.89 8.26
N ILE A 128 12.35 -6.08 8.20
CA ILE A 128 12.00 -5.14 9.26
C ILE A 128 10.51 -5.26 9.60
N TRP A 129 10.16 -5.12 10.88
CA TRP A 129 8.79 -5.12 11.37
C TRP A 129 8.50 -3.89 12.20
N PHE A 130 7.31 -3.33 11.97
CA PHE A 130 6.73 -2.24 12.73
C PHE A 130 5.42 -2.68 13.36
N SER A 131 5.06 -2.12 14.52
CA SER A 131 3.77 -2.36 15.16
C SER A 131 3.04 -1.09 15.54
N LEU A 132 1.72 -1.17 15.51
CA LEU A 132 0.78 -0.20 16.06
C LEU A 132 -0.18 -0.94 16.99
N HIS A 133 -0.27 -0.50 18.22
CA HIS A 133 -1.21 -1.03 19.20
C HIS A 133 -2.42 -0.11 19.35
N SER A 134 -3.58 -0.69 19.59
CA SER A 134 -4.75 0.10 20.00
C SER A 134 -4.45 0.83 21.31
N ASP A 135 -4.94 2.06 21.41
CA ASP A 135 -4.85 2.94 22.56
C ASP A 135 -6.22 3.59 22.88
N GLU A 136 -6.29 4.44 23.88
CA GLU A 136 -7.52 5.12 24.27
C GLU A 136 -8.09 5.99 23.13
N GLU A 137 -7.24 6.61 22.30
CA GLU A 137 -7.68 7.47 21.19
C GLU A 137 -8.20 6.66 20.00
N THR A 138 -7.56 5.54 19.68
CA THR A 138 -8.05 4.63 18.64
C THR A 138 -9.35 3.96 19.07
N MET A 139 -9.49 3.59 20.35
CA MET A 139 -10.71 2.99 20.89
C MET A 139 -11.94 3.91 20.83
N LYS A 140 -11.76 5.23 20.82
CA LYS A 140 -12.87 6.20 20.62
C LYS A 140 -13.44 6.15 19.21
N LYS A 141 -12.60 5.84 18.22
CA LYS A 141 -12.94 5.79 16.79
C LYS A 141 -13.26 4.36 16.32
N TYR A 142 -12.63 3.37 16.96
CA TYR A 142 -12.69 1.98 16.58
C TYR A 142 -12.61 1.10 17.83
N PRO A 143 -13.77 0.65 18.39
CA PRO A 143 -13.86 0.08 19.75
C PRO A 143 -13.39 -1.39 19.80
N PHE A 144 -12.24 -1.68 19.22
CA PHE A 144 -11.62 -2.98 19.19
C PHE A 144 -10.15 -2.87 19.59
N ALA A 145 -9.71 -3.75 20.48
CA ALA A 145 -8.30 -3.94 20.75
C ALA A 145 -7.65 -4.65 19.55
N PHE A 146 -6.48 -4.18 19.12
CA PHE A 146 -5.72 -4.76 18.03
C PHE A 146 -4.22 -4.57 18.22
N VAL A 147 -3.44 -5.43 17.57
CA VAL A 147 -2.05 -5.17 17.24
C VAL A 147 -1.90 -5.31 15.72
N LEU A 148 -1.62 -4.21 15.05
CA LEU A 148 -1.27 -4.20 13.63
C LEU A 148 0.23 -4.27 13.49
N LYS A 149 0.74 -5.26 12.73
CA LYS A 149 2.14 -5.38 12.37
C LYS A 149 2.32 -5.27 10.86
N ILE A 150 3.28 -4.45 10.46
CA ILE A 150 3.66 -4.22 9.07
C ILE A 150 5.10 -4.62 8.90
N GLY A 151 5.35 -5.57 8.02
CA GLY A 151 6.68 -6.09 7.74
C GLY A 151 7.10 -5.85 6.30
N TYR A 152 8.39 -5.65 6.11
CA TYR A 152 9.04 -5.54 4.81
C TYR A 152 10.19 -6.53 4.77
N LYS A 153 10.27 -7.32 3.70
CA LYS A 153 11.35 -8.28 3.50
C LYS A 153 11.91 -8.17 2.09
N LEU A 154 13.22 -8.03 1.98
CA LEU A 154 13.96 -8.10 0.73
C LEU A 154 14.41 -9.53 0.45
N ALA A 155 14.24 -9.97 -0.80
CA ALA A 155 14.80 -11.21 -1.31
C ALA A 155 15.18 -10.99 -2.77
N ASP A 156 16.45 -11.02 -3.10
CA ASP A 156 16.99 -10.73 -4.43
C ASP A 156 16.45 -9.39 -4.99
N ASN A 157 15.62 -9.43 -6.02
CA ASN A 157 14.97 -8.28 -6.65
C ASN A 157 13.49 -8.14 -6.25
N GLU A 158 13.09 -8.74 -5.12
CA GLU A 158 11.72 -8.70 -4.62
C GLU A 158 11.63 -7.96 -3.29
N LEU A 159 10.60 -7.15 -3.14
CA LEU A 159 10.16 -6.60 -1.86
C LEU A 159 8.83 -7.23 -1.48
N LYS A 160 8.81 -7.94 -0.36
CA LYS A 160 7.59 -8.50 0.25
C LYS A 160 7.05 -7.54 1.29
N VAL A 161 5.80 -7.11 1.13
CA VAL A 161 5.06 -6.36 2.15
C VAL A 161 4.15 -7.33 2.89
N MET A 162 4.31 -7.43 4.20
CA MET A 162 3.65 -8.41 5.05
C MET A 162 2.80 -7.70 6.09
N TRP A 163 1.57 -8.17 6.29
CA TRP A 163 0.68 -7.66 7.32
C TRP A 163 0.27 -8.75 8.28
N LYS A 164 0.25 -8.42 9.55
CA LYS A 164 -0.28 -9.28 10.60
C LYS A 164 -1.20 -8.45 11.50
N VAL A 165 -2.43 -8.90 11.66
CA VAL A 165 -3.38 -8.30 12.60
C VAL A 165 -3.67 -9.31 13.69
N GLU A 166 -3.34 -8.94 14.91
CA GLU A 166 -3.59 -9.75 16.10
C GLU A 166 -4.79 -9.17 16.86
N ASN A 167 -5.65 -10.06 17.31
CA ASN A 167 -6.77 -9.72 18.19
C ASN A 167 -6.42 -10.13 19.62
N PRO A 168 -6.03 -9.18 20.50
CA PRO A 168 -5.71 -9.48 21.89
C PRO A 168 -6.95 -9.65 22.78
N ASP A 169 -8.16 -9.35 22.25
CA ASP A 169 -9.42 -9.48 22.97
C ASP A 169 -10.12 -10.83 22.67
N THR A 170 -11.12 -11.16 23.46
CA THR A 170 -12.03 -12.29 23.23
C THR A 170 -13.16 -11.97 22.25
N LYS A 171 -13.44 -10.69 22.02
CA LYS A 171 -14.44 -10.22 21.05
C LYS A 171 -13.95 -10.40 19.62
N THR A 172 -14.89 -10.63 18.71
CA THR A 172 -14.58 -10.64 17.27
C THR A 172 -14.09 -9.29 16.83
N LEU A 173 -12.92 -9.27 16.19
CA LEU A 173 -12.32 -8.09 15.56
C LEU A 173 -12.78 -8.01 14.09
N TYR A 174 -13.42 -6.91 13.72
CA TYR A 174 -13.89 -6.65 12.34
C TYR A 174 -13.02 -5.56 11.70
N PHE A 175 -12.30 -5.88 10.66
CA PHE A 175 -11.44 -4.91 9.97
C PHE A 175 -11.35 -5.19 8.48
N SER A 176 -10.91 -4.20 7.73
CA SER A 176 -10.31 -4.37 6.42
C SER A 176 -8.89 -3.79 6.43
N ILE A 177 -8.02 -4.34 5.60
CA ILE A 177 -6.64 -3.90 5.46
C ILE A 177 -6.26 -3.82 3.98
N GLY A 178 -5.43 -2.84 3.63
CA GLY A 178 -4.93 -2.65 2.27
C GLY A 178 -3.69 -1.80 2.23
N ALA A 179 -3.14 -1.62 1.05
CA ALA A 179 -2.09 -0.64 0.76
C ALA A 179 -2.49 0.20 -0.45
N HIS A 180 -1.88 1.37 -0.56
CA HIS A 180 -2.07 2.28 -1.67
C HIS A 180 -0.71 2.73 -2.25
N PRO A 181 0.10 1.78 -2.79
CA PRO A 181 1.40 2.12 -3.35
C PRO A 181 1.23 2.92 -4.64
N ALA A 182 1.94 4.03 -4.76
CA ALA A 182 2.04 4.80 -5.98
C ALA A 182 3.40 4.57 -6.63
N PHE A 183 3.37 4.20 -7.90
CA PHE A 183 4.57 3.99 -8.71
C PHE A 183 4.77 5.14 -9.68
N LEU A 184 6.03 5.43 -9.99
CA LEU A 184 6.36 6.36 -11.06
C LEU A 184 5.91 5.79 -12.42
N CYS A 185 5.23 6.62 -13.20
CA CYS A 185 4.86 6.32 -14.57
C CYS A 185 4.75 7.64 -15.35
N PRO A 186 5.56 7.88 -16.37
CA PRO A 186 6.63 7.03 -16.89
C PRO A 186 7.81 6.87 -15.91
N PHE A 187 8.55 5.76 -16.01
CA PHE A 187 9.67 5.50 -15.11
C PHE A 187 11.03 5.45 -15.83
N ASN A 188 11.08 5.61 -17.15
CA ASN A 188 12.31 5.64 -17.95
C ASN A 188 12.74 7.06 -18.37
N GLY A 189 12.10 8.11 -17.81
CA GLY A 189 12.39 9.51 -18.14
C GLY A 189 11.69 10.03 -19.39
N GLU A 190 10.72 9.29 -19.94
CA GLU A 190 9.85 9.77 -21.02
C GLU A 190 8.92 10.89 -20.50
N GLU A 191 8.50 11.79 -21.40
CA GLU A 191 7.57 12.86 -21.04
C GLU A 191 6.12 12.40 -20.92
N SER A 192 5.77 11.24 -21.51
CA SER A 192 4.41 10.74 -21.60
C SER A 192 4.26 9.32 -21.06
N LYS A 193 3.17 9.09 -20.31
CA LYS A 193 2.73 7.75 -19.92
C LYS A 193 2.05 6.97 -21.04
N LEU A 194 1.81 7.57 -22.20
CA LEU A 194 1.26 6.88 -23.37
C LEU A 194 2.30 5.86 -23.88
N GLY A 195 1.85 4.63 -24.13
CA GLY A 195 2.72 3.49 -24.41
C GLY A 195 3.01 2.61 -23.19
N TYR A 196 2.71 3.10 -21.98
CA TYR A 196 2.65 2.27 -20.77
C TYR A 196 1.28 1.61 -20.64
N GLY A 197 1.24 0.51 -19.93
CA GLY A 197 0.01 -0.23 -19.66
C GLY A 197 0.11 -1.12 -18.44
N LEU A 198 -0.98 -1.81 -18.15
CA LEU A 198 -1.03 -2.84 -17.13
C LEU A 198 -1.23 -4.20 -17.80
N GLN A 199 -0.45 -5.18 -17.36
CA GLN A 199 -0.62 -6.58 -17.73
C GLN A 199 -1.23 -7.33 -16.54
N PHE A 200 -2.28 -8.10 -16.80
CA PHE A 200 -3.00 -8.92 -15.84
C PHE A 200 -2.81 -10.39 -16.18
N ALA A 201 -1.90 -11.06 -15.50
CA ALA A 201 -1.50 -12.42 -15.83
C ALA A 201 -2.70 -13.40 -15.89
N GLY A 202 -2.83 -14.10 -17.00
CA GLY A 202 -3.85 -15.14 -17.23
C GLY A 202 -5.24 -14.61 -17.61
N LEU A 203 -5.43 -13.28 -17.79
CA LEU A 203 -6.74 -12.72 -18.14
C LEU A 203 -6.85 -12.37 -19.62
N LYS A 204 -8.06 -12.53 -20.17
CA LYS A 204 -8.48 -12.04 -21.50
C LYS A 204 -9.32 -10.78 -21.41
N GLU A 205 -9.95 -10.55 -20.27
CA GLU A 205 -10.76 -9.40 -19.97
C GLU A 205 -10.67 -9.08 -18.48
N LEU A 206 -10.82 -7.82 -18.11
CA LEU A 206 -10.83 -7.33 -16.75
C LEU A 206 -12.20 -6.80 -16.40
N HIS A 207 -12.81 -7.35 -15.36
CA HIS A 207 -14.07 -6.86 -14.80
C HIS A 207 -13.79 -5.90 -13.65
N HIS A 208 -14.43 -4.74 -13.69
CA HIS A 208 -14.27 -3.74 -12.62
C HIS A 208 -15.54 -2.94 -12.40
N HIS A 209 -15.65 -2.37 -11.21
CA HIS A 209 -16.67 -1.38 -10.86
C HIS A 209 -16.04 0.01 -10.82
N GLY A 210 -16.87 1.02 -11.02
CA GLY A 210 -16.49 2.41 -10.82
C GLY A 210 -16.82 2.92 -9.42
N ASN A 211 -16.61 4.20 -9.21
CA ASN A 211 -17.00 4.91 -8.00
C ASN A 211 -17.74 6.19 -8.34
N THR A 212 -18.59 6.65 -7.40
CA THR A 212 -19.24 7.95 -7.54
C THR A 212 -18.21 9.07 -7.38
N PRO A 213 -18.14 10.06 -8.28
CA PRO A 213 -17.13 11.11 -8.22
C PRO A 213 -17.16 11.91 -6.91
N ASP A 214 -18.35 12.23 -6.40
CA ASP A 214 -18.54 13.10 -5.24
C ASP A 214 -18.24 12.43 -3.90
N THR A 215 -18.57 11.13 -3.76
CA THR A 215 -18.47 10.42 -2.48
C THR A 215 -17.36 9.39 -2.45
N GLY A 216 -16.84 8.97 -3.60
CA GLY A 216 -15.88 7.88 -3.73
C GLY A 216 -16.42 6.51 -3.33
N LEU A 217 -17.77 6.37 -3.25
CA LEU A 217 -18.41 5.09 -2.94
C LEU A 217 -18.47 4.21 -4.17
N ALA A 218 -18.27 2.91 -3.99
CA ALA A 218 -18.36 1.92 -5.04
C ALA A 218 -19.76 1.88 -5.68
N VAL A 219 -19.82 1.79 -7.00
CA VAL A 219 -21.05 1.56 -7.77
C VAL A 219 -21.09 0.10 -8.18
N MET A 220 -21.60 -0.74 -7.29
CA MET A 220 -21.63 -2.20 -7.46
C MET A 220 -22.66 -2.70 -8.47
N SER A 221 -23.55 -1.84 -8.96
CA SER A 221 -24.59 -2.19 -9.93
C SER A 221 -24.09 -2.28 -11.38
N GLU A 222 -22.87 -1.78 -11.62
CA GLU A 222 -22.27 -1.74 -12.96
C GLU A 222 -21.03 -2.63 -12.98
N ASP A 223 -21.05 -3.65 -13.83
CA ASP A 223 -19.86 -4.45 -14.18
C ASP A 223 -19.32 -3.91 -15.51
N ILE A 224 -18.19 -3.25 -15.48
CA ILE A 224 -17.53 -2.69 -16.65
C ILE A 224 -16.45 -3.66 -17.09
N VAL A 225 -16.49 -4.05 -18.35
CA VAL A 225 -15.54 -5.02 -18.92
C VAL A 225 -14.53 -4.30 -19.80
N ILE A 226 -13.26 -4.53 -19.55
CA ILE A 226 -12.15 -4.07 -20.40
C ILE A 226 -11.55 -5.29 -21.10
N PRO A 227 -11.67 -5.40 -22.44
CA PRO A 227 -10.96 -6.44 -23.18
C PRO A 227 -9.44 -6.20 -23.10
N LEU A 228 -8.70 -7.28 -22.95
CA LEU A 228 -7.22 -7.24 -22.87
C LEU A 228 -6.63 -7.83 -24.15
N GLU A 229 -5.64 -7.14 -24.71
CA GLU A 229 -4.84 -7.64 -25.82
C GLU A 229 -3.52 -8.21 -25.24
N ASP A 230 -3.27 -9.49 -25.43
CA ASP A 230 -2.15 -10.21 -24.82
C ASP A 230 -2.05 -9.96 -23.29
N GLU A 231 -3.20 -10.09 -22.58
CA GLU A 231 -3.32 -9.82 -21.14
C GLU A 231 -3.10 -8.36 -20.73
N LYS A 232 -3.04 -7.41 -21.67
CA LYS A 232 -2.65 -6.02 -21.44
C LYS A 232 -3.74 -5.02 -21.76
N VAL A 233 -3.73 -3.91 -21.04
CA VAL A 233 -4.44 -2.68 -21.38
C VAL A 233 -3.45 -1.52 -21.34
N TYR A 234 -3.36 -0.77 -22.44
CA TYR A 234 -2.47 0.39 -22.55
C TYR A 234 -3.17 1.69 -22.15
N PHE A 235 -2.41 2.61 -21.57
CA PHE A 235 -2.92 3.91 -21.16
C PHE A 235 -3.19 4.78 -22.40
N THR A 236 -4.44 5.16 -22.57
CA THR A 236 -4.89 6.09 -23.61
C THR A 236 -5.16 7.48 -22.99
N PRO A 237 -5.25 8.55 -23.81
CA PRO A 237 -5.74 9.82 -23.31
C PRO A 237 -7.08 9.65 -22.61
N GLY A 238 -7.19 10.19 -21.37
CA GLY A 238 -8.40 10.07 -20.58
C GLY A 238 -8.62 8.73 -19.87
N PHE A 239 -7.68 7.78 -19.93
CA PHE A 239 -7.80 6.47 -19.28
C PHE A 239 -8.15 6.58 -17.79
N PHE A 240 -7.58 7.56 -17.09
CA PHE A 240 -7.80 7.76 -15.66
C PHE A 240 -8.85 8.84 -15.32
N ASP A 241 -9.55 9.40 -16.32
CA ASP A 241 -10.43 10.55 -16.09
C ASP A 241 -11.81 10.17 -15.55
N ARG A 242 -12.22 8.91 -15.70
CA ARG A 242 -13.59 8.49 -15.42
C ARG A 242 -13.83 8.05 -13.99
N CYS A 243 -12.98 7.19 -13.46
CA CYS A 243 -13.19 6.57 -12.15
C CYS A 243 -11.95 5.82 -11.65
N THR A 244 -12.04 5.35 -10.41
CA THR A 244 -11.15 4.31 -9.90
C THR A 244 -11.58 2.95 -10.47
N TYR A 245 -10.64 2.16 -10.94
CA TYR A 245 -10.90 0.79 -11.38
C TYR A 245 -10.93 -0.13 -10.17
N MET A 246 -12.11 -0.51 -9.71
CA MET A 246 -12.28 -1.44 -8.57
C MET A 246 -12.47 -2.85 -9.10
N VAL A 247 -11.40 -3.62 -9.05
CA VAL A 247 -11.37 -5.02 -9.48
C VAL A 247 -11.73 -5.90 -8.30
N GLU A 248 -12.87 -6.57 -8.37
CA GLU A 248 -13.33 -7.49 -7.34
C GLU A 248 -12.96 -8.94 -7.64
N GLY A 249 -13.00 -9.73 -6.59
CA GLY A 249 -12.62 -11.13 -6.67
C GLY A 249 -11.12 -11.29 -6.98
N LYS A 250 -10.65 -12.50 -6.92
CA LYS A 250 -9.28 -12.82 -7.27
C LYS A 250 -9.19 -13.13 -8.77
N GLN A 251 -9.37 -12.12 -9.64
CA GLN A 251 -9.32 -12.31 -11.09
C GLN A 251 -7.90 -12.71 -11.56
N THR A 252 -6.87 -12.09 -10.98
CA THR A 252 -5.47 -12.45 -11.25
C THR A 252 -4.65 -12.49 -9.96
N GLY A 253 -3.51 -13.15 -10.00
CA GLY A 253 -2.50 -13.15 -8.93
C GLY A 253 -1.34 -12.20 -9.19
N GLU A 254 -1.23 -11.64 -10.39
CA GLU A 254 -0.11 -10.78 -10.79
C GLU A 254 -0.58 -9.64 -11.69
N VAL A 255 -0.13 -8.42 -11.37
CA VAL A 255 -0.31 -7.23 -12.21
C VAL A 255 1.05 -6.60 -12.43
N SER A 256 1.40 -6.31 -13.69
CA SER A 256 2.66 -5.68 -14.07
C SER A 256 2.44 -4.34 -14.75
N LEU A 257 3.27 -3.33 -14.43
CA LEU A 257 3.39 -2.12 -15.23
C LEU A 257 4.33 -2.45 -16.40
N VAL A 258 3.87 -2.22 -17.62
CA VAL A 258 4.56 -2.60 -18.87
C VAL A 258 4.69 -1.41 -19.83
N THR A 259 5.63 -1.52 -20.78
CA THR A 259 5.83 -0.55 -21.88
C THR A 259 5.72 -1.27 -23.21
#